data_47f9bc7b9ac00319e9c6e67e9f99bcff
#
_entry.id   47f9bc7b9ac00319e9c6e67e9f99bcff
#
_cell.length_a   1.000
_cell.length_b   1.000
_cell.length_c   1.000
_cell.angle_alpha   90.00
_cell.angle_beta   90.00
_cell.angle_gamma   90.00
#
_symmetry.space_group_name_H-M   'P 1'
#
loop_
_entity.id
_entity.type
_entity.pdbx_description
1 polymer ?
#
loop_
_entity_poly.entity_id
_entity_poly.type
_entity_poly.pdbx_seq_one_letter_code
_entity_poly.pdbx_strand_id
1 'polypeptide(L)'
;MKIFTTQSTKLLDRLTIEYEPVSSIDLMERAAEALTSEICNTISPSQRIYIFAGPGNNGGDALATARLLIDRGYKPVVYLFNTMPNHRLSADCEQNRERLRRTGHNDFFEITNQFTPPVVNSDDCVIDGLFGAGLKEPLTGGFASLVRYINESGAFVISIDIPSGLFGEWNPEASEDRIVKARLTLSFQMPKLAFF
;
A
#
# COMPACT_ATOMS: atom_id res chain seq x y z
N MET A 1 16.96 -12.93 -15.40
CA MET A 1 15.86 -12.03 -15.06
C MET A 1 16.30 -10.60 -15.37
N LYS A 2 15.45 -9.77 -15.97
CA LYS A 2 15.77 -8.35 -16.20
C LYS A 2 15.23 -7.54 -15.02
N ILE A 3 16.04 -6.65 -14.46
CA ILE A 3 15.67 -5.72 -13.39
C ILE A 3 15.66 -4.33 -14.01
N PHE A 4 14.63 -3.57 -13.69
CA PHE A 4 14.43 -2.22 -14.23
C PHE A 4 14.43 -1.19 -13.11
N THR A 5 14.84 0.02 -13.43
CA THR A 5 14.76 1.15 -12.49
C THR A 5 13.30 1.55 -12.25
N THR A 6 13.05 2.22 -11.13
CA THR A 6 11.73 2.80 -10.83
C THR A 6 11.25 3.73 -11.94
N GLN A 7 12.18 4.45 -12.59
CA GLN A 7 11.86 5.31 -13.73
C GLN A 7 11.40 4.50 -14.94
N SER A 8 12.04 3.35 -15.21
CA SER A 8 11.64 2.46 -16.30
C SER A 8 10.27 1.83 -16.04
N THR A 9 9.96 1.46 -14.79
CA THR A 9 8.65 0.95 -14.41
C THR A 9 7.55 1.99 -14.65
N LYS A 10 7.77 3.25 -14.25
CA LYS A 10 6.82 4.34 -14.53
C LYS A 10 6.64 4.61 -16.04
N LEU A 11 7.70 4.39 -16.83
CA LEU A 11 7.60 4.47 -18.29
C LEU A 11 6.73 3.34 -18.84
N LEU A 12 6.87 2.12 -18.31
CA LEU A 12 6.04 0.98 -18.72
C LEU A 12 4.56 1.24 -18.43
N ASP A 13 4.21 1.76 -17.24
CA ASP A 13 2.81 2.12 -16.93
C ASP A 13 2.26 3.12 -17.93
N ARG A 14 3.04 4.18 -18.25
CA ARG A 14 2.62 5.19 -19.23
C ARG A 14 2.43 4.59 -20.63
N LEU A 15 3.36 3.73 -21.05
CA LEU A 15 3.24 3.05 -22.35
C LEU A 15 2.04 2.10 -22.37
N THR A 16 1.77 1.39 -21.29
CA THR A 16 0.58 0.53 -21.18
C THR A 16 -0.70 1.34 -21.34
N ILE A 17 -0.82 2.48 -20.64
CA ILE A 17 -1.97 3.39 -20.76
C ILE A 17 -2.12 3.90 -22.21
N GLU A 18 -1.01 4.23 -22.87
CA GLU A 18 -1.01 4.76 -24.24
C GLU A 18 -1.37 3.70 -25.28
N TYR A 19 -0.79 2.49 -25.18
CA TYR A 19 -0.90 1.45 -26.24
C TYR A 19 -2.04 0.46 -26.00
N GLU A 20 -2.48 0.22 -24.78
CA GLU A 20 -3.65 -0.63 -24.47
C GLU A 20 -4.96 0.15 -24.34
N PRO A 21 -5.04 1.41 -24.71
CA PRO A 21 -6.00 2.48 -24.37
C PRO A 21 -6.77 2.22 -23.04
N VAL A 22 -6.03 1.97 -21.98
CA VAL A 22 -6.57 1.76 -20.63
C VAL A 22 -6.35 3.03 -19.77
N SER A 23 -7.33 3.42 -18.95
CA SER A 23 -7.13 4.55 -18.04
C SER A 23 -6.21 4.17 -16.88
N SER A 24 -5.55 5.17 -16.25
CA SER A 24 -4.70 4.96 -15.07
C SER A 24 -5.47 4.24 -13.94
N ILE A 25 -6.70 4.67 -13.70
CA ILE A 25 -7.55 4.07 -12.67
C ILE A 25 -7.96 2.63 -12.98
N ASP A 26 -8.13 2.26 -14.26
CA ASP A 26 -8.45 0.90 -14.66
C ASP A 26 -7.21 0.00 -14.64
N LEU A 27 -6.03 0.56 -14.93
CA LEU A 27 -4.76 -0.14 -14.73
C LEU A 27 -4.51 -0.44 -13.24
N MET A 28 -4.78 0.53 -12.37
CA MET A 28 -4.72 0.35 -10.91
C MET A 28 -5.75 -0.68 -10.42
N GLU A 29 -6.96 -0.69 -10.97
CA GLU A 29 -7.99 -1.69 -10.66
C GLU A 29 -7.50 -3.10 -11.01
N ARG A 30 -6.95 -3.30 -12.19
CA ARG A 30 -6.35 -4.58 -12.63
C ARG A 30 -5.23 -5.04 -11.70
N ALA A 31 -4.38 -4.12 -11.26
CA ALA A 31 -3.32 -4.40 -10.30
C ALA A 31 -3.89 -4.81 -8.92
N ALA A 32 -4.90 -4.08 -8.43
CA ALA A 32 -5.57 -4.38 -7.17
C ALA A 32 -6.33 -5.72 -7.20
N GLU A 33 -6.90 -6.12 -8.32
CA GLU A 33 -7.52 -7.44 -8.50
C GLU A 33 -6.49 -8.56 -8.33
N ALA A 34 -5.31 -8.43 -8.93
CA ALA A 34 -4.20 -9.37 -8.77
C ALA A 34 -3.72 -9.43 -7.32
N LEU A 35 -3.49 -8.29 -6.67
CA LEU A 35 -3.15 -8.20 -5.25
C LEU A 35 -4.18 -8.91 -4.38
N THR A 36 -5.47 -8.60 -4.59
CA THR A 36 -6.56 -9.15 -3.80
C THR A 36 -6.64 -10.67 -3.95
N SER A 37 -6.39 -11.19 -5.15
CA SER A 37 -6.37 -12.64 -5.41
C SER A 37 -5.27 -13.32 -4.58
N GLU A 38 -4.04 -12.79 -4.59
CA GLU A 38 -2.93 -13.34 -3.82
C GLU A 38 -3.13 -13.19 -2.30
N ILE A 39 -3.70 -12.08 -1.86
CA ILE A 39 -4.05 -11.88 -0.45
C ILE A 39 -5.07 -12.92 -0.01
N CYS A 40 -6.14 -13.15 -0.78
CA CYS A 40 -7.16 -14.16 -0.46
C CYS A 40 -6.60 -15.60 -0.45
N ASN A 41 -5.56 -15.89 -1.22
CA ASN A 41 -4.85 -17.16 -1.17
C ASN A 41 -3.96 -17.32 0.08
N THR A 42 -3.61 -16.20 0.72
CA THR A 42 -2.63 -16.16 1.82
C THR A 42 -3.29 -16.09 3.18
N ILE A 43 -4.41 -15.36 3.31
CA ILE A 43 -5.08 -15.08 4.58
C ILE A 43 -6.52 -15.58 4.60
N SER A 44 -7.02 -15.95 5.80
CA SER A 44 -8.41 -16.36 6.00
C SER A 44 -9.37 -15.16 6.07
N PRO A 45 -10.62 -15.28 5.57
CA PRO A 45 -11.65 -14.26 5.78
C PRO A 45 -11.99 -13.98 7.25
N SER A 46 -11.69 -14.90 8.15
CA SER A 46 -11.88 -14.73 9.61
C SER A 46 -10.74 -13.96 10.29
N GLN A 47 -9.60 -13.78 9.61
CA GLN A 47 -8.47 -13.03 10.14
C GLN A 47 -8.77 -11.54 10.13
N ARG A 48 -8.44 -10.84 11.22
CA ARG A 48 -8.58 -9.39 11.27
C ARG A 48 -7.51 -8.75 10.40
N ILE A 49 -7.92 -7.80 9.56
CA ILE A 49 -7.05 -7.13 8.60
C ILE A 49 -7.02 -5.64 8.91
N TYR A 50 -5.82 -5.08 9.01
CA TYR A 50 -5.60 -3.64 9.06
C TYR A 50 -4.88 -3.20 7.79
N ILE A 51 -5.44 -2.21 7.09
CA ILE A 51 -4.86 -1.63 5.88
C ILE A 51 -4.40 -0.22 6.18
N PHE A 52 -3.11 0.05 6.03
CA PHE A 52 -2.54 1.39 6.16
C PHE A 52 -2.21 1.93 4.77
N ALA A 53 -3.00 2.87 4.30
CA ALA A 53 -2.89 3.47 2.98
C ALA A 53 -2.26 4.87 3.06
N GLY A 54 -1.28 5.15 2.20
CA GLY A 54 -0.67 6.47 2.07
C GLY A 54 -1.42 7.38 1.09
N PRO A 55 -0.96 8.63 0.92
CA PRO A 55 -1.64 9.62 0.08
C PRO A 55 -1.37 9.46 -1.43
N GLY A 56 -0.40 8.62 -1.81
CA GLY A 56 0.03 8.41 -3.20
C GLY A 56 -0.67 7.24 -3.88
N ASN A 57 -0.13 6.83 -5.04
CA ASN A 57 -0.70 5.73 -5.83
C ASN A 57 -0.67 4.40 -5.08
N ASN A 58 0.37 4.12 -4.27
CA ASN A 58 0.41 2.92 -3.44
C ASN A 58 -0.76 2.85 -2.44
N GLY A 59 -1.16 4.01 -1.88
CA GLY A 59 -2.39 4.13 -1.10
C GLY A 59 -3.65 3.90 -1.96
N GLY A 60 -3.64 4.36 -3.21
CA GLY A 60 -4.70 4.08 -4.18
C GLY A 60 -4.88 2.58 -4.42
N ASP A 61 -3.78 1.85 -4.64
CA ASP A 61 -3.76 0.39 -4.77
C ASP A 61 -4.31 -0.29 -3.50
N ALA A 62 -3.91 0.20 -2.31
CA ALA A 62 -4.40 -0.32 -1.03
C ALA A 62 -5.91 -0.08 -0.82
N LEU A 63 -6.43 1.09 -1.21
CA LEU A 63 -7.86 1.39 -1.12
C LEU A 63 -8.69 0.57 -2.11
N ALA A 64 -8.20 0.38 -3.34
CA ALA A 64 -8.82 -0.51 -4.31
C ALA A 64 -8.85 -1.95 -3.80
N THR A 65 -7.71 -2.44 -3.28
CA THR A 65 -7.61 -3.76 -2.64
C THR A 65 -8.56 -3.91 -1.46
N ALA A 66 -8.69 -2.89 -0.60
CA ALA A 66 -9.65 -2.88 0.51
C ALA A 66 -11.08 -3.11 0.02
N ARG A 67 -11.51 -2.36 -1.00
CA ARG A 67 -12.84 -2.50 -1.59
C ARG A 67 -13.07 -3.89 -2.17
N LEU A 68 -12.11 -4.42 -2.92
CA LEU A 68 -12.19 -5.76 -3.50
C LEU A 68 -12.19 -6.88 -2.44
N LEU A 69 -11.50 -6.70 -1.32
CA LEU A 69 -11.58 -7.60 -0.16
C LEU A 69 -12.97 -7.58 0.48
N ILE A 70 -13.58 -6.39 0.62
CA ILE A 70 -14.95 -6.24 1.13
C ILE A 70 -15.93 -6.97 0.22
N ASP A 71 -15.82 -6.82 -1.09
CA ASP A 71 -16.68 -7.52 -2.08
C ASP A 71 -16.53 -9.05 -1.98
N ARG A 72 -15.39 -9.56 -1.47
CA ARG A 72 -15.13 -10.99 -1.22
C ARG A 72 -15.46 -11.45 0.21
N GLY A 73 -16.12 -10.60 1.00
CA GLY A 73 -16.62 -10.93 2.33
C GLY A 73 -15.62 -10.72 3.48
N TYR A 74 -14.44 -10.14 3.21
CA TYR A 74 -13.50 -9.72 4.25
C TYR A 74 -13.99 -8.43 4.92
N LYS A 75 -13.48 -8.15 6.13
CA LYS A 75 -13.84 -6.96 6.91
C LYS A 75 -12.58 -6.18 7.33
N PRO A 76 -11.86 -5.56 6.39
CA PRO A 76 -10.65 -4.82 6.73
C PRO A 76 -10.98 -3.52 7.49
N VAL A 77 -10.14 -3.17 8.45
CA VAL A 77 -10.11 -1.84 9.04
C VAL A 77 -9.10 -1.01 8.25
N VAL A 78 -9.56 0.08 7.64
CA VAL A 78 -8.76 0.85 6.66
C VAL A 78 -8.44 2.24 7.20
N TYR A 79 -7.16 2.60 7.21
CA TYR A 79 -6.65 3.92 7.59
C TYR A 79 -5.98 4.57 6.39
N LEU A 80 -6.56 5.66 5.89
CA LEU A 80 -5.96 6.50 4.85
C LEU A 80 -5.26 7.69 5.50
N PHE A 81 -3.94 7.79 5.33
CA PHE A 81 -3.15 8.91 5.85
C PHE A 81 -3.11 10.06 4.84
N ASN A 82 -3.99 11.04 5.06
CA ASN A 82 -4.09 12.26 4.27
C ASN A 82 -3.45 13.44 5.03
N THR A 83 -2.19 13.26 5.46
CA THR A 83 -1.44 14.20 6.30
C THR A 83 -0.53 15.14 5.50
N MET A 84 -0.53 15.04 4.17
CA MET A 84 0.26 15.93 3.31
C MET A 84 -0.25 17.38 3.37
N PRO A 85 0.59 18.38 3.12
CA PRO A 85 0.14 19.77 3.00
C PRO A 85 -1.05 19.88 2.03
N ASN A 86 -2.10 20.60 2.45
CA ASN A 86 -3.36 20.75 1.72
C ASN A 86 -4.19 19.47 1.55
N HIS A 87 -3.88 18.39 2.29
CA HIS A 87 -4.61 17.12 2.23
C HIS A 87 -4.79 16.57 0.81
N ARG A 88 -3.73 16.70 0.01
CA ARG A 88 -3.77 16.32 -1.41
C ARG A 88 -3.37 14.86 -1.59
N LEU A 89 -4.30 14.08 -2.12
CA LEU A 89 -4.07 12.71 -2.58
C LEU A 89 -3.63 12.70 -4.06
N SER A 90 -3.04 11.60 -4.53
CA SER A 90 -2.93 11.39 -5.98
C SER A 90 -4.32 11.19 -6.60
N ALA A 91 -4.44 11.46 -7.90
CA ALA A 91 -5.75 11.41 -8.59
C ALA A 91 -6.43 10.03 -8.45
N ASP A 92 -5.66 8.94 -8.61
CA ASP A 92 -6.19 7.59 -8.50
C ASP A 92 -6.48 7.19 -7.04
N CYS A 93 -5.68 7.68 -6.08
CA CYS A 93 -5.97 7.50 -4.65
C CYS A 93 -7.26 8.21 -4.25
N GLU A 94 -7.47 9.43 -4.71
CA GLU A 94 -8.71 10.21 -4.50
C GLU A 94 -9.93 9.45 -5.04
N GLN A 95 -9.84 8.94 -6.27
CA GLN A 95 -10.93 8.18 -6.89
C GLN A 95 -11.23 6.89 -6.12
N ASN A 96 -10.20 6.15 -5.68
CA ASN A 96 -10.39 4.92 -4.90
C ASN A 96 -10.90 5.20 -3.49
N ARG A 97 -10.53 6.33 -2.87
CA ARG A 97 -11.16 6.81 -1.63
C ARG A 97 -12.67 6.97 -1.79
N GLU A 98 -13.10 7.64 -2.86
CA GLU A 98 -14.53 7.84 -3.12
C GLU A 98 -15.24 6.52 -3.48
N ARG A 99 -14.59 5.63 -4.25
CA ARG A 99 -15.12 4.29 -4.53
C ARG A 99 -15.33 3.48 -3.25
N LEU A 100 -14.35 3.48 -2.34
CA LEU A 100 -14.44 2.78 -1.05
C LEU A 100 -15.54 3.38 -0.16
N ARG A 101 -15.64 4.70 -0.06
CA ARG A 101 -16.72 5.38 0.71
C ARG A 101 -18.10 5.00 0.23
N ARG A 102 -18.30 4.83 -1.08
CA ARG A 102 -19.60 4.45 -1.66
C ARG A 102 -20.04 3.03 -1.30
N THR A 103 -19.13 2.16 -0.84
CA THR A 103 -19.51 0.83 -0.34
C THR A 103 -20.30 0.90 0.97
N GLY A 104 -20.26 2.02 1.68
CA GLY A 104 -20.85 2.15 3.01
C GLY A 104 -20.08 1.41 4.10
N HIS A 105 -18.84 1.00 3.84
CA HIS A 105 -18.01 0.32 4.84
C HIS A 105 -17.65 1.25 6.00
N ASN A 106 -18.05 0.85 7.23
CA ASN A 106 -17.96 1.71 8.41
C ASN A 106 -16.54 1.80 9.00
N ASP A 107 -15.69 0.78 8.77
CA ASP A 107 -14.33 0.71 9.32
C ASP A 107 -13.30 1.36 8.37
N PHE A 108 -13.66 2.51 7.82
CA PHE A 108 -12.78 3.35 6.99
C PHE A 108 -12.55 4.71 7.65
N PHE A 109 -11.28 5.02 7.96
CA PHE A 109 -10.86 6.21 8.69
C PHE A 109 -9.85 7.02 7.88
N GLU A 110 -10.16 8.29 7.65
CA GLU A 110 -9.21 9.24 7.03
C GLU A 110 -8.49 10.02 8.12
N ILE A 111 -7.16 9.90 8.15
CA ILE A 111 -6.29 10.50 9.16
C ILE A 111 -5.65 11.75 8.57
N THR A 112 -5.99 12.90 9.13
CA THR A 112 -5.52 14.22 8.65
C THR A 112 -4.52 14.90 9.59
N ASN A 113 -4.41 14.41 10.84
CA ASN A 113 -3.53 14.98 11.86
C ASN A 113 -2.99 13.89 12.80
N GLN A 114 -3.43 13.89 14.06
CA GLN A 114 -3.00 12.91 15.06
C GLN A 114 -3.65 11.54 14.81
N PHE A 115 -2.87 10.51 15.02
CA PHE A 115 -3.30 9.12 14.89
C PHE A 115 -2.84 8.30 16.09
N THR A 116 -3.79 7.60 16.68
CA THR A 116 -3.51 6.56 17.70
C THR A 116 -3.71 5.21 17.02
N PRO A 117 -2.65 4.40 16.85
CA PRO A 117 -2.79 3.09 16.22
C PRO A 117 -3.77 2.19 16.99
N PRO A 118 -4.55 1.36 16.28
CA PRO A 118 -5.35 0.31 16.92
C PRO A 118 -4.41 -0.72 17.58
N VAL A 119 -4.93 -1.54 18.48
CA VAL A 119 -4.17 -2.70 18.99
C VAL A 119 -4.11 -3.76 17.89
N VAL A 120 -2.89 -4.01 17.38
CA VAL A 120 -2.60 -5.05 16.38
C VAL A 120 -1.87 -6.19 17.08
N ASN A 121 -2.33 -7.43 16.89
CA ASN A 121 -1.79 -8.63 17.54
C ASN A 121 -1.09 -9.53 16.51
N SER A 122 -0.36 -10.54 17.00
CA SER A 122 0.35 -11.51 16.17
C SER A 122 -0.55 -12.35 15.24
N ASP A 123 -1.82 -12.50 15.56
CA ASP A 123 -2.79 -13.25 14.76
C ASP A 123 -3.46 -12.39 13.68
N ASP A 124 -3.23 -11.08 13.72
CA ASP A 124 -3.79 -10.14 12.75
C ASP A 124 -2.94 -10.09 11.47
N CYS A 125 -3.54 -9.56 10.39
CA CYS A 125 -2.83 -9.24 9.17
C CYS A 125 -2.75 -7.72 9.01
N VAL A 126 -1.57 -7.23 8.64
CA VAL A 126 -1.36 -5.83 8.25
C VAL A 126 -1.06 -5.77 6.76
N ILE A 127 -1.79 -4.92 6.04
CA ILE A 127 -1.48 -4.59 4.64
C ILE A 127 -0.86 -3.19 4.62
N ASP A 128 0.41 -3.13 4.27
CA ASP A 128 1.19 -1.91 4.12
C ASP A 128 1.08 -1.39 2.69
N GLY A 129 0.32 -0.32 2.52
CA GLY A 129 0.19 0.46 1.30
C GLY A 129 0.56 1.94 1.51
N LEU A 130 1.44 2.24 2.48
CA LEU A 130 1.79 3.62 2.80
C LEU A 130 2.60 4.28 1.67
N PHE A 131 3.73 3.68 1.28
CA PHE A 131 4.62 4.22 0.26
C PHE A 131 5.15 3.11 -0.64
N GLY A 132 5.11 3.31 -1.94
CA GLY A 132 5.69 2.44 -2.95
C GLY A 132 7.09 2.89 -3.38
N ALA A 133 7.61 2.34 -4.47
CA ALA A 133 8.94 2.61 -5.03
C ALA A 133 9.21 4.09 -5.41
N GLY A 134 8.22 4.97 -5.30
CA GLY A 134 8.36 6.41 -5.53
C GLY A 134 8.92 7.20 -4.36
N LEU A 135 9.16 6.58 -3.21
CA LEU A 135 9.74 7.22 -2.02
C LEU A 135 11.19 7.68 -2.31
N LYS A 136 11.53 8.92 -1.92
CA LYS A 136 12.84 9.52 -2.21
C LYS A 136 13.64 9.90 -0.97
N GLU A 137 12.96 9.96 0.18
CA GLU A 137 13.57 10.38 1.45
C GLU A 137 13.19 9.37 2.55
N PRO A 138 14.07 9.16 3.53
CA PRO A 138 13.77 8.29 4.67
C PRO A 138 12.50 8.73 5.41
N LEU A 139 11.72 7.79 5.88
CA LEU A 139 10.52 8.09 6.66
C LEU A 139 10.90 8.78 7.97
N THR A 140 10.15 9.81 8.33
CA THR A 140 10.33 10.59 9.55
C THR A 140 9.01 10.80 10.29
N GLY A 141 9.08 11.31 11.52
CA GLY A 141 7.89 11.68 12.29
C GLY A 141 6.89 10.55 12.47
N GLY A 142 5.62 10.83 12.23
CA GLY A 142 4.50 9.90 12.44
C GLY A 142 4.61 8.62 11.59
N PHE A 143 5.06 8.72 10.35
CA PHE A 143 5.23 7.53 9.50
C PHE A 143 6.36 6.60 9.99
N ALA A 144 7.48 7.15 10.43
CA ALA A 144 8.55 6.34 11.04
C ALA A 144 8.07 5.66 12.33
N SER A 145 7.26 6.34 13.14
CA SER A 145 6.66 5.75 14.35
C SER A 145 5.65 4.66 14.01
N LEU A 146 4.84 4.85 12.98
CA LEU A 146 3.89 3.84 12.51
C LEU A 146 4.60 2.59 11.99
N VAL A 147 5.69 2.76 11.22
CA VAL A 147 6.49 1.63 10.73
C VAL A 147 7.08 0.83 11.90
N ARG A 148 7.66 1.48 12.91
CA ARG A 148 8.14 0.79 14.12
C ARG A 148 7.01 0.03 14.81
N TYR A 149 5.85 0.67 14.98
CA TYR A 149 4.68 0.04 15.57
C TYR A 149 4.25 -1.22 14.81
N ILE A 150 4.17 -1.15 13.46
CA ILE A 150 3.85 -2.30 12.61
C ILE A 150 4.89 -3.42 12.81
N ASN A 151 6.17 -3.09 12.80
CA ASN A 151 7.27 -4.05 12.97
C ASN A 151 7.26 -4.74 14.34
N GLU A 152 6.80 -4.06 15.38
CA GLU A 152 6.73 -4.56 16.76
C GLU A 152 5.44 -5.34 17.05
N SER A 153 4.43 -5.24 16.20
CA SER A 153 3.12 -5.89 16.41
C SER A 153 3.17 -7.42 16.38
N GLY A 154 4.15 -7.98 15.69
CA GLY A 154 4.24 -9.42 15.42
C GLY A 154 3.21 -9.95 14.40
N ALA A 155 2.39 -9.09 13.82
CA ALA A 155 1.37 -9.43 12.84
C ALA A 155 1.97 -9.99 11.54
N PHE A 156 1.16 -10.69 10.75
CA PHE A 156 1.53 -11.08 9.40
C PHE A 156 1.44 -9.86 8.47
N VAL A 157 2.60 -9.30 8.07
CA VAL A 157 2.65 -8.08 7.26
C VAL A 157 2.80 -8.40 5.79
N ILE A 158 1.91 -7.84 4.97
CA ILE A 158 1.96 -7.85 3.50
C ILE A 158 2.21 -6.44 3.02
N SER A 159 3.32 -6.19 2.30
CA SER A 159 3.57 -4.89 1.66
C SER A 159 3.16 -4.90 0.19
N ILE A 160 2.46 -3.85 -0.23
CA ILE A 160 2.10 -3.59 -1.62
C ILE A 160 3.26 -2.90 -2.32
N ASP A 161 3.66 -3.38 -3.49
CA ASP A 161 4.74 -2.91 -4.36
C ASP A 161 6.14 -3.08 -3.75
N ILE A 162 6.41 -2.45 -2.62
CA ILE A 162 7.68 -2.46 -1.88
C ILE A 162 7.41 -2.17 -0.40
N PRO A 163 8.14 -2.75 0.55
CA PRO A 163 8.01 -2.39 1.96
C PRO A 163 8.18 -0.88 2.17
N SER A 164 7.22 -0.24 2.82
CA SER A 164 7.27 1.20 3.05
C SER A 164 8.50 1.58 3.85
N GLY A 165 9.21 2.61 3.37
CA GLY A 165 10.51 3.03 3.89
C GLY A 165 11.70 2.54 3.09
N LEU A 166 11.55 1.49 2.26
CA LEU A 166 12.56 1.02 1.33
C LEU A 166 12.45 1.82 0.02
N PHE A 167 13.57 2.32 -0.50
CA PHE A 167 13.61 2.93 -1.84
C PHE A 167 13.70 1.85 -2.91
N GLY A 168 13.17 2.12 -4.10
CA GLY A 168 13.12 1.14 -5.18
C GLY A 168 14.48 0.68 -5.72
N GLU A 169 15.54 1.41 -5.45
CA GLU A 169 16.88 1.17 -6.00
C GLU A 169 17.94 1.15 -4.91
N TRP A 170 18.67 2.23 -4.69
CA TRP A 170 19.79 2.33 -3.76
C TRP A 170 19.34 2.87 -2.38
N ASN A 171 19.75 2.19 -1.31
CA ASN A 171 19.30 2.48 0.06
C ASN A 171 20.46 2.77 1.06
N PRO A 172 21.43 3.66 0.75
CA PRO A 172 22.58 3.88 1.62
C PRO A 172 22.21 4.56 2.96
N GLU A 173 21.12 5.30 2.98
CA GLU A 173 20.65 6.04 4.16
C GLU A 173 19.41 5.39 4.83
N ALA A 174 19.00 4.22 4.33
CA ALA A 174 17.86 3.52 4.87
C ALA A 174 18.20 2.97 6.26
N SER A 175 17.37 3.26 7.23
CA SER A 175 17.46 2.71 8.58
C SER A 175 16.44 1.59 8.73
N GLU A 176 16.89 0.40 9.13
CA GLU A 176 16.02 -0.79 9.23
C GLU A 176 14.79 -0.60 10.12
N ASP A 177 14.88 0.27 11.13
CA ASP A 177 13.77 0.61 12.01
C ASP A 177 12.69 1.48 11.34
N ARG A 178 12.97 2.01 10.14
CA ARG A 178 12.08 2.85 9.34
C ARG A 178 11.60 2.17 8.07
N ILE A 179 11.90 0.88 7.92
CA ILE A 179 11.43 0.05 6.82
C ILE A 179 10.48 -1.00 7.39
N VAL A 180 9.34 -1.18 6.74
CA VAL A 180 8.37 -2.23 7.10
C VAL A 180 9.02 -3.61 6.89
N LYS A 181 8.99 -4.45 7.93
CA LYS A 181 9.48 -5.83 7.89
C LYS A 181 8.36 -6.74 7.39
N ALA A 182 8.11 -6.71 6.09
CA ALA A 182 7.06 -7.51 5.48
C ALA A 182 7.41 -9.00 5.48
N ARG A 183 6.43 -9.84 5.79
CA ARG A 183 6.50 -11.30 5.60
C ARG A 183 6.32 -11.68 4.14
N LEU A 184 5.51 -10.90 3.42
CA LEU A 184 5.23 -11.04 1.99
C LEU A 184 5.25 -9.65 1.33
N THR A 185 5.89 -9.54 0.17
CA THR A 185 5.83 -8.34 -0.66
C THR A 185 5.22 -8.70 -2.00
N LEU A 186 4.12 -8.06 -2.36
CA LEU A 186 3.44 -8.22 -3.63
C LEU A 186 3.82 -7.05 -4.55
N SER A 187 4.82 -7.28 -5.39
CA SER A 187 5.40 -6.25 -6.25
C SER A 187 4.80 -6.28 -7.64
N PHE A 188 4.58 -5.09 -8.20
CA PHE A 188 4.02 -4.95 -9.54
C PHE A 188 5.07 -5.16 -10.62
N GLN A 189 4.64 -5.77 -11.74
CA GLN A 189 5.37 -5.98 -12.99
C GLN A 189 6.66 -6.81 -12.82
N MET A 190 7.61 -6.34 -12.03
CA MET A 190 8.91 -6.99 -11.85
C MET A 190 9.55 -6.64 -10.50
N PRO A 191 10.49 -7.46 -10.02
CA PRO A 191 11.22 -7.17 -8.79
C PRO A 191 11.97 -5.85 -8.87
N LYS A 192 12.00 -5.10 -7.79
CA LYS A 192 12.78 -3.87 -7.64
C LYS A 192 14.23 -4.20 -7.35
N LEU A 193 15.15 -3.32 -7.76
CA LEU A 193 16.59 -3.51 -7.50
C LEU A 193 16.89 -3.65 -6.00
N ALA A 194 16.14 -2.95 -5.15
CA ALA A 194 16.28 -2.99 -3.70
C ALA A 194 16.02 -4.37 -3.04
N PHE A 195 15.51 -5.35 -3.79
CA PHE A 195 15.29 -6.71 -3.28
C PHE A 195 16.53 -7.62 -3.41
N PHE A 196 17.62 -7.12 -3.98
CA PHE A 196 18.89 -7.82 -4.23
C PHE A 196 20.07 -7.09 -3.57
#